data_ada9dcfe778a83ffb86ed8bd84f9fea9
#
_entry.id   ada9dcfe778a83ffb86ed8bd84f9fea9
#
_cell.length_a   1.000
_cell.length_b   1.000
_cell.length_c   1.000
_cell.angle_alpha   90.00
_cell.angle_beta   90.00
_cell.angle_gamma   90.00
#
_symmetry.space_group_name_H-M   'P 1'
#
loop_
_entity.id
_entity.type
_entity.pdbx_description
1 polymer ?
#
loop_
_entity_poly.entity_id
_entity_poly.type
_entity_poly.pdbx_seq_one_letter_code
_entity_poly.pdbx_strand_id
1 'polypeptide(L)'
;GGCKYPGDISKAFGAGADFVMLGGMFAGHEESGGELVEDDNGVKYKDFYGMSSTKAQQTYYGDLAEHRAPEGKKVRLKYKGPLDNTVQAILGGVRSACSYVGAKTLKDLPKCTTFIRVNRQVNDLFK
;
A
#
# COMPACT_ATOMS: atom_id res chain seq x y z
N GLY A 1 -1.97 -6.67 -3.35
CA GLY A 1 -0.90 -5.70 -3.66
C GLY A 1 -1.29 -4.70 -4.72
N GLY A 2 -0.38 -3.75 -5.01
CA GLY A 2 -0.59 -2.76 -6.06
C GLY A 2 -1.40 -1.51 -5.68
N CYS A 3 -1.94 -1.43 -4.47
CA CYS A 3 -2.62 -0.24 -3.97
C CYS A 3 -1.63 0.92 -3.79
N LYS A 4 -1.99 2.07 -4.31
CA LYS A 4 -1.17 3.31 -4.24
C LYS A 4 -1.88 4.41 -3.45
N TYR A 5 -3.19 4.41 -3.44
CA TYR A 5 -4.03 5.43 -2.82
C TYR A 5 -5.09 4.79 -1.90
N PRO A 6 -5.60 5.51 -0.90
CA PRO A 6 -6.68 5.02 -0.03
C PRO A 6 -7.91 4.54 -0.81
N GLY A 7 -8.23 5.19 -1.93
CA GLY A 7 -9.34 4.77 -2.80
C GLY A 7 -9.19 3.39 -3.42
N ASP A 8 -7.96 2.89 -3.62
CA ASP A 8 -7.74 1.53 -4.13
C ASP A 8 -8.18 0.49 -3.09
N ILE A 9 -7.99 0.79 -1.81
CA ILE A 9 -8.41 -0.06 -0.69
C ILE A 9 -9.93 -0.09 -0.60
N SER A 10 -10.56 1.07 -0.73
CA SER A 10 -12.02 1.17 -0.76
C SER A 10 -12.63 0.38 -1.93
N LYS A 11 -12.01 0.43 -3.11
CA LYS A 11 -12.41 -0.41 -4.25
C LYS A 11 -12.28 -1.91 -3.96
N ALA A 12 -11.18 -2.32 -3.33
CA ALA A 12 -10.98 -3.73 -2.97
C ALA A 12 -12.07 -4.23 -2.03
N PHE A 13 -12.39 -3.49 -0.97
CA PHE A 13 -13.48 -3.83 -0.06
C PHE A 13 -14.86 -3.77 -0.75
N GLY A 14 -15.09 -2.79 -1.60
CA GLY A 14 -16.31 -2.71 -2.42
C GLY A 14 -16.48 -3.90 -3.36
N ALA A 15 -15.37 -4.49 -3.82
CA ALA A 15 -15.36 -5.71 -4.63
C ALA A 15 -15.49 -7.01 -3.80
N GLY A 16 -15.57 -6.92 -2.47
CA GLY A 16 -15.79 -8.07 -1.59
C GLY A 16 -14.51 -8.63 -0.95
N ALA A 17 -13.42 -7.90 -0.94
CA ALA A 17 -12.23 -8.32 -0.21
C ALA A 17 -12.50 -8.35 1.31
N ASP A 18 -12.04 -9.39 1.99
CA ASP A 18 -12.08 -9.50 3.44
C ASP A 18 -10.93 -8.74 4.11
N PHE A 19 -9.78 -8.65 3.44
CA PHE A 19 -8.61 -7.88 3.83
C PHE A 19 -7.82 -7.44 2.59
N VAL A 20 -6.93 -6.46 2.77
CA VAL A 20 -6.09 -5.93 1.69
C VAL A 20 -4.63 -5.97 2.12
N MET A 21 -3.78 -6.61 1.31
CA MET A 21 -2.34 -6.64 1.54
C MET A 21 -1.70 -5.37 0.98
N LEU A 22 -0.98 -4.65 1.84
CA LEU A 22 -0.31 -3.40 1.53
C LEU A 22 1.20 -3.52 1.78
N GLY A 23 1.99 -3.25 0.75
CA GLY A 23 3.45 -3.18 0.87
C GLY A 23 3.92 -1.73 0.74
N GLY A 24 3.89 -1.18 -0.48
CA GLY A 24 4.43 0.15 -0.79
C GLY A 24 3.79 1.31 -0.03
N MET A 25 2.50 1.22 0.32
CA MET A 25 1.85 2.27 1.10
C MET A 25 2.41 2.36 2.53
N PHE A 26 2.75 1.23 3.13
CA PHE A 26 3.32 1.17 4.47
C PHE A 26 4.85 1.26 4.48
N ALA A 27 5.49 1.05 3.36
CA ALA A 27 6.93 1.19 3.24
C ALA A 27 7.38 2.66 3.43
N GLY A 28 8.53 2.85 4.06
CA GLY A 28 9.10 4.16 4.33
C GLY A 28 8.65 4.81 5.65
N HIS A 29 7.73 4.19 6.36
CA HIS A 29 7.32 4.63 7.70
C HIS A 29 8.29 4.14 8.78
N GLU A 30 8.21 4.77 9.97
CA GLU A 30 9.07 4.45 11.11
C GLU A 30 8.94 2.99 11.51
N GLU A 31 7.73 2.49 11.59
CA GLU A 31 7.39 1.13 12.02
C GLU A 31 7.64 0.08 10.92
N SER A 32 7.85 0.51 9.68
CA SER A 32 8.14 -0.42 8.58
C SER A 32 9.57 -0.95 8.66
N GLY A 33 9.79 -2.15 8.14
CA GLY A 33 11.13 -2.69 7.95
C GLY A 33 12.00 -1.82 7.03
N GLY A 34 13.30 -2.08 7.03
CA GLY A 34 14.27 -1.34 6.26
C GLY A 34 15.14 -0.44 7.13
N GLU A 35 16.28 -0.10 6.59
CA GLU A 35 17.30 0.71 7.27
C GLU A 35 17.02 2.18 7.05
N LEU A 36 17.05 2.98 8.13
CA LEU A 36 16.97 4.43 8.04
C LEU A 36 18.33 4.98 7.64
N VAL A 37 18.37 5.71 6.54
CA VAL A 37 19.59 6.34 6.01
C VAL A 37 19.34 7.83 5.85
N GLU A 38 20.32 8.65 6.23
CA GLU A 38 20.29 10.09 6.04
C GLU A 38 21.32 10.47 4.96
N ASP A 39 20.94 11.36 4.06
CA ASP A 39 21.87 11.88 3.05
C ASP A 39 22.67 13.11 3.57
N ASP A 40 23.60 13.58 2.76
CA ASP A 40 24.47 14.72 3.10
C ASP A 40 23.71 16.03 3.35
N ASN A 41 22.45 16.11 2.93
CA ASN A 41 21.56 17.25 3.12
C ASN A 41 20.63 17.06 4.34
N GLY A 42 20.79 16.00 5.13
CA GLY A 42 19.94 15.69 6.27
C GLY A 42 18.57 15.10 5.91
N VAL A 43 18.37 14.69 4.65
CA VAL A 43 17.12 14.08 4.22
C VAL A 43 17.13 12.59 4.55
N LYS A 44 16.09 12.15 5.27
CA LYS A 44 15.96 10.77 5.71
C LYS A 44 15.23 9.92 4.68
N TYR A 45 15.75 8.71 4.49
CA TYR A 45 15.21 7.69 3.59
C TYR A 45 15.13 6.34 4.30
N LYS A 46 14.24 5.48 3.83
CA LYS A 46 14.23 4.06 4.17
C LYS A 46 14.38 3.20 2.92
N ASP A 47 15.18 2.15 3.04
CA ASP A 47 15.33 1.17 1.97
C ASP A 47 14.18 0.17 2.03
N PHE A 48 13.44 0.07 0.95
CA PHE A 48 12.34 -0.87 0.78
C PHE A 48 12.75 -2.01 -0.15
N TYR A 49 12.44 -3.25 0.27
CA TYR A 49 12.71 -4.45 -0.50
C TYR A 49 11.39 -5.21 -0.69
N GLY A 50 10.99 -5.46 -1.94
CA GLY A 50 9.92 -6.41 -2.22
C GLY A 50 10.31 -7.82 -1.73
N MET A 51 9.34 -8.63 -1.29
CA MET A 51 9.59 -9.99 -0.78
C MET A 51 10.26 -10.92 -1.79
N SER A 52 10.10 -10.66 -3.08
CA SER A 52 10.78 -11.39 -4.17
C SER A 52 12.18 -10.87 -4.49
N SER A 53 12.67 -9.81 -3.80
CA SER A 53 14.04 -9.31 -4.02
C SER A 53 15.06 -10.27 -3.42
N THR A 54 16.23 -10.37 -4.04
CA THR A 54 17.35 -11.19 -3.55
C THR A 54 17.68 -10.86 -2.10
N LYS A 55 17.73 -9.57 -1.74
CA LYS A 55 18.05 -9.15 -0.38
C LYS A 55 16.97 -9.52 0.63
N ALA A 56 15.69 -9.39 0.29
CA ALA A 56 14.61 -9.81 1.17
C ALA A 56 14.63 -11.32 1.37
N GLN A 57 14.88 -12.10 0.33
CA GLN A 57 14.97 -13.56 0.41
C GLN A 57 16.17 -14.00 1.27
N GLN A 58 17.33 -13.39 1.10
CA GLN A 58 18.51 -13.66 1.94
C GLN A 58 18.28 -13.31 3.41
N THR A 59 17.58 -12.19 3.68
CA THR A 59 17.31 -11.76 5.06
C THR A 59 16.31 -12.66 5.78
N TYR A 60 15.26 -13.11 5.10
CA TYR A 60 14.15 -13.84 5.74
C TYR A 60 14.21 -15.35 5.56
N TYR A 61 14.85 -15.84 4.51
CA TYR A 61 14.89 -17.28 4.18
C TYR A 61 16.30 -17.85 4.09
N GLY A 62 17.33 -17.03 4.31
CA GLY A 62 18.73 -17.44 4.30
C GLY A 62 19.34 -17.59 2.92
N ASP A 63 18.58 -18.06 1.94
CA ASP A 63 19.04 -18.21 0.55
C ASP A 63 17.90 -18.09 -0.45
N LEU A 64 18.22 -17.84 -1.73
CA LEU A 64 17.23 -17.83 -2.80
C LEU A 64 16.70 -19.25 -3.02
N ALA A 65 15.41 -19.44 -2.84
CA ALA A 65 14.80 -20.72 -3.20
C ALA A 65 14.94 -20.93 -4.72
N GLU A 66 15.49 -22.06 -5.13
CA GLU A 66 15.83 -22.40 -6.53
C GLU A 66 14.68 -22.19 -7.54
N HIS A 67 13.44 -22.24 -7.07
CA HIS A 67 12.24 -22.09 -7.90
C HIS A 67 11.66 -20.67 -7.93
N ARG A 68 12.31 -19.68 -7.32
CA ARG A 68 11.85 -18.29 -7.25
C ARG A 68 12.80 -17.36 -7.99
N ALA A 69 12.29 -16.69 -9.01
CA ALA A 69 13.02 -15.61 -9.63
C ALA A 69 13.12 -14.38 -8.71
N PRO A 70 14.24 -13.66 -8.69
CA PRO A 70 14.41 -12.41 -7.94
C PRO A 70 13.64 -11.28 -8.63
N GLU A 71 12.33 -11.18 -8.42
CA GLU A 71 11.47 -10.16 -9.05
C GLU A 71 11.40 -8.85 -8.26
N GLY A 72 11.82 -8.87 -7.00
CA GLY A 72 11.76 -7.71 -6.12
C GLY A 72 12.89 -6.71 -6.35
N LYS A 73 12.54 -5.43 -6.42
CA LYS A 73 13.46 -4.32 -6.61
C LYS A 73 13.78 -3.66 -5.26
N LYS A 74 15.06 -3.36 -5.01
CA LYS A 74 15.46 -2.44 -3.93
C LYS A 74 15.05 -1.02 -4.36
N VAL A 75 14.27 -0.35 -3.53
CA VAL A 75 13.87 1.04 -3.75
C VAL A 75 14.16 1.83 -2.49
N ARG A 76 14.81 2.97 -2.65
CA ARG A 76 14.99 3.95 -1.58
C ARG A 76 13.78 4.88 -1.57
N LEU A 77 13.08 4.92 -0.44
CA LEU A 77 11.91 5.76 -0.24
C LEU A 77 12.21 6.88 0.74
N LYS A 78 11.71 8.07 0.45
CA LYS A 78 11.75 9.16 1.41
C LYS A 78 11.04 8.73 2.70
N TYR A 79 11.65 9.01 3.84
CA TYR A 79 11.08 8.71 5.15
C TYR A 79 9.76 9.46 5.33
N LYS A 80 8.73 8.75 5.76
CA LYS A 80 7.35 9.26 5.87
C LYS A 80 6.92 9.59 7.29
N GLY A 81 7.81 9.35 8.29
CA GLY A 81 7.44 9.48 9.70
C GLY A 81 6.57 8.33 10.21
N PRO A 82 5.85 8.54 11.32
CA PRO A 82 4.98 7.54 11.92
C PRO A 82 3.88 7.07 10.96
N LEU A 83 3.49 5.80 11.08
CA LEU A 83 2.49 5.15 10.22
C LEU A 83 1.07 5.68 10.44
N ASP A 84 0.77 6.22 11.60
CA ASP A 84 -0.60 6.58 12.02
C ASP A 84 -1.32 7.47 11.01
N ASN A 85 -0.67 8.50 10.49
CA ASN A 85 -1.27 9.40 9.50
C ASN A 85 -1.74 8.66 8.24
N THR A 86 -0.97 7.70 7.76
CA THR A 86 -1.33 6.88 6.59
C THR A 86 -2.50 5.95 6.93
N VAL A 87 -2.51 5.35 8.10
CA VAL A 87 -3.63 4.52 8.57
C VAL A 87 -4.90 5.34 8.68
N GLN A 88 -4.85 6.53 9.29
CA GLN A 88 -6.01 7.42 9.41
C GLN A 88 -6.54 7.86 8.04
N ALA A 89 -5.67 8.16 7.08
CA ALA A 89 -6.08 8.49 5.71
C ALA A 89 -6.80 7.31 5.02
N ILE A 90 -6.29 6.09 5.19
CA ILE A 90 -6.91 4.87 4.66
C ILE A 90 -8.29 4.66 5.29
N LEU A 91 -8.38 4.69 6.60
CA LEU A 91 -9.63 4.49 7.33
C LEU A 91 -10.65 5.60 6.99
N GLY A 92 -10.20 6.83 6.87
CA GLY A 92 -11.03 7.95 6.42
C GLY A 92 -11.59 7.73 5.01
N GLY A 93 -10.75 7.28 4.08
CA GLY A 93 -11.16 6.95 2.71
C GLY A 93 -12.22 5.83 2.68
N VAL A 94 -12.05 4.78 3.47
CA VAL A 94 -13.02 3.68 3.57
C VAL A 94 -14.35 4.18 4.17
N ARG A 95 -14.31 4.99 5.24
CA ARG A 95 -15.52 5.61 5.81
C ARG A 95 -16.27 6.48 4.80
N SER A 96 -15.53 7.30 4.05
CA SER A 96 -16.12 8.13 3.00
C SER A 96 -16.77 7.30 1.91
N ALA A 97 -16.12 6.21 1.47
CA ALA A 97 -16.69 5.30 0.49
C ALA A 97 -17.99 4.68 0.99
N CYS A 98 -18.05 4.23 2.25
CA CYS A 98 -19.27 3.73 2.88
C CYS A 98 -20.39 4.78 2.85
N SER A 99 -20.08 6.03 3.19
CA SER A 99 -21.04 7.13 3.16
C SER A 99 -21.57 7.39 1.74
N TYR A 100 -20.72 7.39 0.74
CA TYR A 100 -21.11 7.65 -0.64
C TYR A 100 -22.05 6.61 -1.22
N VAL A 101 -21.91 5.35 -0.84
CA VAL A 101 -22.78 4.27 -1.33
C VAL A 101 -23.91 3.93 -0.38
N GLY A 102 -24.00 4.58 0.79
CA GLY A 102 -25.02 4.32 1.79
C GLY A 102 -24.81 3.03 2.61
N ALA A 103 -23.59 2.51 2.67
CA ALA A 103 -23.25 1.36 3.49
C ALA A 103 -23.11 1.76 4.96
N LYS A 104 -23.82 1.09 5.87
CA LYS A 104 -23.75 1.35 7.32
C LYS A 104 -22.50 0.73 7.96
N THR A 105 -22.04 -0.38 7.42
CA THR A 105 -20.87 -1.12 7.90
C THR A 105 -19.96 -1.51 6.73
N LEU A 106 -18.71 -1.85 7.01
CA LEU A 106 -17.78 -2.36 5.99
C LEU A 106 -18.31 -3.64 5.33
N LYS A 107 -19.01 -4.49 6.08
CA LYS A 107 -19.64 -5.71 5.58
C LYS A 107 -20.74 -5.44 4.55
N ASP A 108 -21.38 -4.27 4.61
CA ASP A 108 -22.42 -3.87 3.67
C ASP A 108 -21.84 -3.23 2.40
N LEU A 109 -20.60 -2.79 2.43
CA LEU A 109 -19.96 -2.06 1.34
C LEU A 109 -20.07 -2.81 -0.01
N PRO A 110 -19.76 -4.11 -0.12
CA PRO A 110 -19.90 -4.85 -1.38
C PRO A 110 -21.34 -4.90 -1.90
N LYS A 111 -22.33 -4.94 -0.99
CA LYS A 111 -23.74 -5.00 -1.36
C LYS A 111 -24.26 -3.67 -1.90
N CYS A 112 -23.67 -2.56 -1.46
CA CYS A 112 -24.06 -1.20 -1.84
C CYS A 112 -23.25 -0.65 -3.02
N THR A 113 -22.12 -1.30 -3.38
CA THR A 113 -21.21 -0.84 -4.42
C THR A 113 -21.63 -1.35 -5.79
N THR A 114 -21.62 -0.45 -6.78
CA THR A 114 -21.75 -0.80 -8.19
C THR A 114 -20.43 -0.49 -8.91
N PHE A 115 -19.88 -1.47 -9.62
CA PHE A 115 -18.70 -1.29 -10.46
C PHE A 115 -19.10 -1.04 -11.91
N ILE A 116 -18.44 -0.08 -12.54
CA ILE A 116 -18.54 0.15 -13.98
C ILE A 116 -17.17 -0.07 -14.62
N ARG A 117 -17.17 -0.65 -15.81
CA ARG A 117 -15.95 -0.82 -16.59
C ARG A 117 -15.63 0.47 -17.33
N VAL A 118 -14.39 0.96 -17.19
CA VAL A 118 -13.92 2.15 -17.89
C VAL A 118 -12.67 1.83 -18.70
N ASN A 119 -12.51 2.44 -19.88
CA ASN A 119 -11.33 2.24 -20.71
C ASN A 119 -10.11 2.99 -20.16
N ARG A 120 -10.34 4.17 -19.60
CA ARG A 120 -9.31 5.00 -18.98
C ARG A 120 -9.91 5.78 -17.84
N GLN A 121 -9.24 5.75 -16.70
CA GLN A 121 -9.56 6.62 -15.57
C GLN A 121 -8.40 7.59 -15.37
N VAL A 122 -8.67 8.87 -15.51
CA VAL A 122 -7.74 9.95 -15.22
C VAL A 122 -8.37 10.84 -14.16
N ASN A 123 -7.67 11.04 -13.06
CA ASN A 123 -8.07 11.99 -12.02
C ASN A 123 -7.04 13.12 -12.01
N ASP A 124 -7.38 14.24 -12.64
CA ASP A 124 -6.52 15.41 -12.77
C ASP A 124 -6.79 16.49 -11.70
N LEU A 125 -7.68 16.21 -10.74
CA LEU A 125 -8.09 17.15 -9.69
C LEU A 125 -6.95 17.63 -8.78
N PHE A 126 -5.86 16.86 -8.69
CA PHE A 126 -4.75 17.12 -7.78
C PHE A 126 -3.39 17.06 -8.50
N LYS A 127 -3.35 17.41 -9.76
CA LYS A 127 -2.09 17.61 -10.48
C LYS A 127 -1.52 19.00 -10.20
#